data_4e84719c1d518c6c3858b7f0e17f509f
#
_entry.id   4e84719c1d518c6c3858b7f0e17f509f
#
_cell.length_a   1.000
_cell.length_b   1.000
_cell.length_c   1.000
_cell.angle_alpha   90.00
_cell.angle_beta   90.00
_cell.angle_gamma   90.00
#
_symmetry.space_group_name_H-M   'P 1'
#
loop_
_entity.id
_entity.type
_entity.pdbx_description
1 polymer ?
#
loop_
_entity_poly.entity_id
_entity_poly.type
_entity_poly.pdbx_seq_one_letter_code
_entity_poly.pdbx_strand_id
1 'polypeptide(L)'
;MVLRRGFKTEANGWARDLRAELGVAPGGPLCPRTLCSHLELPLLELSKLEADAMHVAFYTTGPGRKDFSAVTLQHRGKRWIVHNDAHDAGRQASNIAHEIAHALLGHPIEALFGADGKRSHNQDHEDEANWLGPALLISDEAALFIVQTRMSVGDAAEFYGASREVVQMRINVSGARKRVA
;
A
#
# COMPACT_ATOMS: atom_id res chain seq x y z
N MET A 1 6.30 -6.53 -14.64
CA MET A 1 6.05 -5.12 -14.27
C MET A 1 6.72 -4.23 -15.29
N VAL A 2 5.94 -3.52 -16.08
CA VAL A 2 6.41 -2.52 -17.06
C VAL A 2 5.96 -1.16 -16.56
N LEU A 3 6.90 -0.29 -16.20
CA LEU A 3 6.60 1.05 -15.70
C LEU A 3 6.90 2.09 -16.78
N ARG A 4 6.06 3.12 -16.88
CA ARG A 4 6.31 4.25 -17.77
C ARG A 4 7.63 4.94 -17.42
N ARG A 5 8.22 5.58 -18.42
CA ARG A 5 9.51 6.29 -18.24
C ARG A 5 9.38 7.37 -17.16
N GLY A 6 10.32 7.38 -16.22
CA GLY A 6 10.37 8.36 -15.13
C GLY A 6 9.53 8.00 -13.90
N PHE A 7 8.65 7.00 -13.99
CA PHE A 7 7.73 6.66 -12.88
C PHE A 7 8.43 6.37 -11.56
N LYS A 8 9.56 5.66 -11.57
CA LYS A 8 10.32 5.36 -10.35
C LYS A 8 10.77 6.63 -9.62
N THR A 9 11.19 7.64 -10.35
CA THR A 9 11.59 8.94 -9.79
C THR A 9 10.38 9.67 -9.19
N GLU A 10 9.27 9.65 -9.90
CA GLU A 10 8.00 10.23 -9.43
C GLU A 10 7.52 9.54 -8.16
N ALA A 11 7.50 8.21 -8.12
CA ALA A 11 7.09 7.44 -6.93
C ALA A 11 7.98 7.74 -5.72
N ASN A 12 9.29 7.90 -5.92
CA ASN A 12 10.19 8.31 -4.85
C ASN A 12 9.99 9.78 -4.42
N GLY A 13 9.56 10.65 -5.35
CA GLY A 13 9.09 12.00 -5.06
C GLY A 13 7.90 11.96 -4.10
N TRP A 14 6.82 11.26 -4.47
CA TRP A 14 5.66 11.06 -3.61
C TRP A 14 6.02 10.57 -2.20
N ALA A 15 6.90 9.57 -2.12
CA ALA A 15 7.30 9.00 -0.83
C ALA A 15 8.04 10.01 0.07
N ARG A 16 8.80 10.95 -0.50
CA ARG A 16 9.50 12.00 0.23
C ARG A 16 8.58 13.16 0.59
N ASP A 17 7.79 13.63 -0.36
CA ASP A 17 6.95 14.81 -0.19
C ASP A 17 5.89 14.56 0.88
N LEU A 18 5.22 13.40 0.86
CA LEU A 18 4.25 13.02 1.89
C LEU A 18 4.88 12.83 3.28
N ARG A 19 6.13 12.35 3.37
CA ARG A 19 6.84 12.34 4.64
C ARG A 19 7.12 13.76 5.14
N ALA A 20 7.55 14.66 4.26
CA ALA A 20 7.81 16.05 4.60
C ALA A 20 6.53 16.76 5.08
N GLU A 21 5.40 16.58 4.39
CA GLU A 21 4.09 17.10 4.78
C GLU A 21 3.66 16.63 6.17
N LEU A 22 3.96 15.38 6.51
CA LEU A 22 3.63 14.77 7.82
C LEU A 22 4.71 14.99 8.90
N GLY A 23 5.77 15.74 8.60
CA GLY A 23 6.88 15.94 9.53
C GLY A 23 7.69 14.68 9.85
N VAL A 24 7.63 13.67 8.97
CA VAL A 24 8.37 12.41 9.11
C VAL A 24 9.72 12.54 8.40
N ALA A 25 10.79 12.06 9.03
CA ALA A 25 12.12 12.04 8.39
C ALA A 25 12.07 11.23 7.06
N PRO A 26 12.91 11.57 6.04
CA PRO A 26 12.90 10.91 4.74
C PRO A 26 13.00 9.37 4.79
N GLY A 27 13.78 8.84 5.73
CA GLY A 27 13.92 7.41 6.00
C GLY A 27 13.07 6.90 7.17
N GLY A 28 12.18 7.74 7.72
CA GLY A 28 11.32 7.36 8.85
C GLY A 28 10.13 6.48 8.44
N PRO A 29 9.54 5.74 9.39
CA PRO A 29 8.36 4.94 9.15
C PRO A 29 7.14 5.82 8.87
N LEU A 30 6.38 5.49 7.82
CA LEU A 30 5.14 6.16 7.43
C LEU A 30 3.96 5.22 7.66
N CYS A 31 3.08 5.58 8.59
CA CYS A 31 1.87 4.81 8.86
C CYS A 31 0.81 5.05 7.76
N PRO A 32 0.37 4.04 7.02
CA PRO A 32 -0.61 4.23 5.96
C PRO A 32 -1.98 4.68 6.47
N ARG A 33 -2.36 4.35 7.71
CA ARG A 33 -3.59 4.86 8.33
C ARG A 33 -3.51 6.37 8.59
N THR A 34 -2.37 6.87 9.07
CA THR A 34 -2.12 8.31 9.21
C THR A 34 -2.14 9.00 7.85
N LEU A 35 -1.56 8.36 6.84
CA LEU A 35 -1.56 8.89 5.47
C LEU A 35 -2.99 8.94 4.89
N CYS A 36 -3.84 7.94 5.13
CA CYS A 36 -5.26 8.00 4.76
C CYS A 36 -5.95 9.22 5.38
N SER A 37 -5.70 9.48 6.67
CA SER A 37 -6.28 10.62 7.36
C SER A 37 -5.80 11.96 6.78
N HIS A 38 -4.52 12.07 6.45
CA HIS A 38 -3.92 13.25 5.83
C HIS A 38 -4.48 13.54 4.43
N LEU A 39 -4.67 12.49 3.65
CA LEU A 39 -5.21 12.58 2.27
C LEU A 39 -6.75 12.63 2.22
N GLU A 40 -7.41 12.70 3.37
CA GLU A 40 -8.88 12.64 3.48
C GLU A 40 -9.50 11.41 2.77
N LEU A 41 -8.81 10.28 2.79
CA LEU A 41 -9.28 9.00 2.30
C LEU A 41 -9.92 8.22 3.46
N PRO A 42 -11.25 8.15 3.57
CA PRO A 42 -11.90 7.37 4.61
C PRO A 42 -11.48 5.91 4.51
N LEU A 43 -11.04 5.36 5.66
CA LEU A 43 -10.57 3.98 5.77
C LEU A 43 -11.58 3.18 6.60
N LEU A 44 -12.07 2.08 6.06
CA LEU A 44 -13.07 1.22 6.68
C LEU A 44 -12.54 -0.20 6.83
N GLU A 45 -12.66 -0.75 8.02
CA GLU A 45 -12.37 -2.15 8.31
C GLU A 45 -13.51 -3.03 7.82
N LEU A 46 -13.17 -4.11 7.10
CA LEU A 46 -14.16 -5.01 6.52
C LEU A 46 -15.07 -5.62 7.58
N SER A 47 -14.52 -5.95 8.76
CA SER A 47 -15.30 -6.50 9.88
C SER A 47 -16.44 -5.59 10.35
N LYS A 48 -16.32 -4.26 10.17
CA LYS A 48 -17.38 -3.32 10.52
C LYS A 48 -18.63 -3.43 9.65
N LEU A 49 -18.52 -4.13 8.51
CA LEU A 49 -19.63 -4.37 7.57
C LEU A 49 -20.35 -5.70 7.84
N GLU A 50 -19.91 -6.52 8.80
CA GLU A 50 -20.50 -7.85 9.07
C GLU A 50 -22.00 -7.79 9.42
N ALA A 51 -22.41 -6.74 10.13
CA ALA A 51 -23.82 -6.56 10.50
C ALA A 51 -24.73 -6.24 9.30
N ASP A 52 -24.15 -5.61 8.25
CA ASP A 52 -24.89 -5.09 7.10
C ASP A 52 -24.80 -5.99 5.88
N ALA A 53 -23.82 -6.93 5.86
CA ALA A 53 -23.53 -7.74 4.70
C ALA A 53 -23.24 -9.21 5.08
N MET A 54 -24.21 -10.08 4.85
CA MET A 54 -24.25 -11.49 5.23
C MET A 54 -22.99 -12.31 4.83
N HIS A 55 -22.28 -11.91 3.77
CA HIS A 55 -21.12 -12.66 3.28
C HIS A 55 -19.76 -12.11 3.75
N VAL A 56 -19.73 -11.04 4.53
CA VAL A 56 -18.46 -10.45 5.01
C VAL A 56 -17.70 -11.43 5.89
N ALA A 57 -18.38 -12.18 6.74
CA ALA A 57 -17.79 -13.21 7.60
C ALA A 57 -17.00 -14.27 6.80
N PHE A 58 -17.39 -14.56 5.55
CA PHE A 58 -16.63 -15.46 4.68
C PHE A 58 -15.19 -14.95 4.44
N TYR A 59 -15.01 -13.64 4.33
CA TYR A 59 -13.73 -13.00 4.07
C TYR A 59 -12.95 -12.60 5.33
N THR A 60 -13.60 -12.47 6.48
CA THR A 60 -12.95 -12.06 7.75
C THR A 60 -12.56 -13.27 8.60
N THR A 61 -13.48 -14.20 8.82
CA THR A 61 -13.28 -15.37 9.68
C THR A 61 -13.33 -16.70 8.93
N GLY A 62 -13.89 -16.70 7.71
CA GLY A 62 -14.12 -17.88 6.89
C GLY A 62 -12.95 -18.28 5.96
N PRO A 63 -13.20 -19.27 5.09
CA PRO A 63 -12.18 -19.78 4.17
C PRO A 63 -11.72 -18.77 3.11
N GLY A 64 -12.56 -17.79 2.76
CA GLY A 64 -12.25 -16.71 1.79
C GLY A 64 -11.33 -15.61 2.32
N ARG A 65 -10.78 -15.76 3.52
CA ARG A 65 -9.93 -14.75 4.16
C ARG A 65 -8.74 -14.31 3.31
N LYS A 66 -8.26 -15.17 2.41
CA LYS A 66 -7.15 -14.86 1.50
C LYS A 66 -7.60 -14.21 0.19
N ASP A 67 -8.89 -14.27 -0.14
CA ASP A 67 -9.43 -13.90 -1.44
C ASP A 67 -9.77 -12.41 -1.54
N PHE A 68 -9.83 -11.72 -0.40
CA PHE A 68 -10.04 -10.28 -0.34
C PHE A 68 -8.98 -9.61 0.54
N SER A 69 -8.34 -8.58 0.03
CA SER A 69 -7.31 -7.81 0.75
C SER A 69 -7.72 -6.37 1.03
N ALA A 70 -8.00 -5.61 -0.02
CA ALA A 70 -8.52 -4.24 0.08
C ALA A 70 -9.18 -3.86 -1.25
N VAL A 71 -9.93 -2.76 -1.24
CA VAL A 71 -10.53 -2.18 -2.44
C VAL A 71 -10.82 -0.69 -2.21
N THR A 72 -10.65 0.11 -3.25
CA THR A 72 -11.12 1.48 -3.30
C THR A 72 -12.53 1.54 -3.88
N LEU A 73 -13.44 2.22 -3.18
CA LEU A 73 -14.83 2.44 -3.59
C LEU A 73 -15.09 3.93 -3.72
N GLN A 74 -16.07 4.30 -4.58
CA GLN A 74 -16.62 5.64 -4.58
C GLN A 74 -17.96 5.68 -3.87
N HIS A 75 -18.04 6.50 -2.83
CA HIS A 75 -19.29 6.71 -2.10
C HIS A 75 -19.46 8.19 -1.77
N ARG A 76 -20.61 8.77 -2.13
CA ARG A 76 -20.95 10.19 -1.91
C ARG A 76 -19.87 11.18 -2.38
N GLY A 77 -19.30 10.92 -3.56
CA GLY A 77 -18.27 11.77 -4.16
C GLY A 77 -16.86 11.64 -3.57
N LYS A 78 -16.67 10.78 -2.56
CA LYS A 78 -15.36 10.51 -1.95
C LYS A 78 -14.86 9.11 -2.29
N ARG A 79 -13.55 8.96 -2.35
CA ARG A 79 -12.89 7.64 -2.41
C ARG A 79 -12.80 7.06 -1.00
N TRP A 80 -13.24 5.83 -0.82
CA TRP A 80 -13.16 5.07 0.43
C TRP A 80 -12.28 3.86 0.22
N ILE A 81 -11.42 3.57 1.17
CA ILE A 81 -10.64 2.33 1.17
C ILE A 81 -11.29 1.38 2.18
N VAL A 82 -11.70 0.20 1.71
CA VAL A 82 -12.14 -0.92 2.57
C VAL A 82 -11.02 -1.94 2.60
N HIS A 83 -10.54 -2.32 3.77
CA HIS A 83 -9.47 -3.30 3.91
C HIS A 83 -9.86 -4.45 4.82
N ASN A 84 -9.29 -5.62 4.56
CA ASN A 84 -9.49 -6.81 5.39
C ASN A 84 -8.62 -6.72 6.65
N ASP A 85 -9.23 -6.35 7.75
CA ASP A 85 -8.60 -6.22 9.06
C ASP A 85 -8.32 -7.56 9.76
N ALA A 86 -8.76 -8.67 9.18
CA ALA A 86 -8.40 -10.01 9.65
C ALA A 86 -6.97 -10.46 9.22
N HIS A 87 -6.31 -9.73 8.33
CA HIS A 87 -4.91 -9.98 7.97
C HIS A 87 -3.95 -9.49 9.08
N ASP A 88 -2.70 -9.97 9.07
CA ASP A 88 -1.66 -9.40 9.93
C ASP A 88 -1.38 -7.92 9.61
N ALA A 89 -0.81 -7.21 10.58
CA ALA A 89 -0.63 -5.76 10.49
C ALA A 89 0.23 -5.33 9.29
N GLY A 90 1.30 -6.06 8.98
CA GLY A 90 2.18 -5.75 7.84
C GLY A 90 1.47 -5.93 6.49
N ARG A 91 0.62 -6.95 6.37
CA ARG A 91 -0.22 -7.17 5.17
C ARG A 91 -1.30 -6.10 5.06
N GLN A 92 -1.96 -5.73 6.17
CA GLN A 92 -2.92 -4.62 6.16
C GLN A 92 -2.26 -3.33 5.68
N ALA A 93 -1.08 -2.99 6.25
CA ALA A 93 -0.34 -1.80 5.84
C ALA A 93 -0.01 -1.80 4.35
N SER A 94 0.45 -2.94 3.82
CA SER A 94 0.78 -3.11 2.40
C SER A 94 -0.45 -2.92 1.50
N ASN A 95 -1.59 -3.51 1.89
CA ASN A 95 -2.83 -3.40 1.14
C ASN A 95 -3.38 -1.95 1.14
N ILE A 96 -3.37 -1.29 2.30
CA ILE A 96 -3.81 0.10 2.41
C ILE A 96 -2.89 1.02 1.59
N ALA A 97 -1.57 0.84 1.65
CA ALA A 97 -0.62 1.63 0.86
C ALA A 97 -0.78 1.43 -0.65
N HIS A 98 -1.16 0.24 -1.09
CA HIS A 98 -1.48 -0.05 -2.49
C HIS A 98 -2.72 0.74 -2.95
N GLU A 99 -3.79 0.76 -2.16
CA GLU A 99 -5.01 1.53 -2.47
C GLU A 99 -4.74 3.05 -2.43
N ILE A 100 -3.91 3.53 -1.49
CA ILE A 100 -3.45 4.92 -1.47
C ILE A 100 -2.70 5.27 -2.77
N ALA A 101 -1.86 4.35 -3.27
CA ALA A 101 -1.13 4.58 -4.52
C ALA A 101 -2.09 4.76 -5.71
N HIS A 102 -3.14 3.96 -5.82
CA HIS A 102 -4.19 4.17 -6.84
C HIS A 102 -4.85 5.54 -6.71
N ALA A 103 -5.11 6.01 -5.49
CA ALA A 103 -5.72 7.31 -5.25
C ALA A 103 -4.80 8.48 -5.63
N LEU A 104 -3.51 8.43 -5.25
CA LEU A 104 -2.50 9.44 -5.55
C LEU A 104 -2.23 9.57 -7.05
N LEU A 105 -2.21 8.45 -7.77
CA LEU A 105 -1.97 8.41 -9.20
C LEU A 105 -3.22 8.74 -10.03
N GLY A 106 -4.35 8.97 -9.37
CA GLY A 106 -5.61 9.30 -10.06
C GLY A 106 -6.16 8.14 -10.90
N HIS A 107 -5.77 6.90 -10.59
CA HIS A 107 -6.28 5.73 -11.30
C HIS A 107 -7.81 5.70 -11.19
N PRO A 108 -8.54 5.40 -12.27
CA PRO A 108 -9.99 5.30 -12.21
C PRO A 108 -10.38 4.19 -11.22
N ILE A 109 -11.46 4.42 -10.48
CA ILE A 109 -12.06 3.36 -9.68
C ILE A 109 -12.75 2.43 -10.66
N GLU A 110 -12.16 1.27 -10.86
CA GLU A 110 -12.72 0.25 -11.73
C GLU A 110 -13.99 -0.33 -11.09
N ALA A 111 -15.02 -0.56 -11.90
CA ALA A 111 -16.20 -1.24 -11.42
C ALA A 111 -15.79 -2.60 -10.84
N LEU A 112 -16.24 -2.91 -9.61
CA LEU A 112 -15.95 -4.19 -8.94
C LEU A 112 -16.33 -5.39 -9.83
N PHE A 113 -17.30 -5.19 -10.73
CA PHE A 113 -17.71 -6.16 -11.74
C PHE A 113 -18.02 -5.42 -13.03
N GLY A 114 -17.35 -5.79 -14.11
CA GLY A 114 -17.76 -5.41 -15.46
C GLY A 114 -19.13 -6.02 -15.82
N ALA A 115 -19.72 -5.60 -16.92
CA ALA A 115 -21.00 -6.16 -17.41
C ALA A 115 -20.94 -7.69 -17.66
N ASP A 116 -19.74 -8.24 -17.80
CA ASP A 116 -19.44 -9.68 -17.96
C ASP A 116 -19.14 -10.39 -16.61
N GLY A 117 -19.31 -9.71 -15.48
CA GLY A 117 -19.00 -10.24 -14.15
C GLY A 117 -17.50 -10.35 -13.85
N LYS A 118 -16.63 -9.90 -14.75
CA LYS A 118 -15.18 -9.88 -14.52
C LYS A 118 -14.74 -8.52 -14.02
N ARG A 119 -13.74 -8.51 -13.14
CA ARG A 119 -13.08 -7.28 -12.69
C ARG A 119 -12.28 -6.72 -13.87
N SER A 120 -12.55 -5.49 -14.26
CA SER A 120 -11.68 -4.77 -15.19
C SER A 120 -10.33 -4.58 -14.50
N HIS A 121 -9.24 -4.95 -15.17
CA HIS A 121 -7.91 -4.89 -14.59
C HIS A 121 -6.95 -4.23 -15.58
N ASN A 122 -6.54 -3.01 -15.27
CA ASN A 122 -5.52 -2.32 -16.03
C ASN A 122 -4.15 -2.68 -15.45
N GLN A 123 -3.40 -3.52 -16.15
CA GLN A 123 -2.09 -4.00 -15.69
C GLN A 123 -1.09 -2.87 -15.45
N ASP A 124 -1.12 -1.79 -16.23
CA ASP A 124 -0.20 -0.66 -16.06
C ASP A 124 -0.50 0.08 -14.75
N HIS A 125 -1.78 0.29 -14.41
CA HIS A 125 -2.18 0.90 -13.14
C HIS A 125 -1.77 0.03 -11.94
N GLU A 126 -1.93 -1.28 -12.06
CA GLU A 126 -1.50 -2.21 -11.01
C GLU A 126 0.02 -2.23 -10.85
N ASP A 127 0.76 -2.21 -11.96
CA ASP A 127 2.22 -2.14 -11.92
C ASP A 127 2.70 -0.86 -11.24
N GLU A 128 2.05 0.28 -11.50
CA GLU A 128 2.33 1.55 -10.84
C GLU A 128 1.98 1.52 -9.35
N ALA A 129 0.81 1.02 -8.97
CA ALA A 129 0.41 0.89 -7.58
C ALA A 129 1.29 -0.10 -6.80
N ASN A 130 1.64 -1.22 -7.42
CA ASN A 130 2.58 -2.21 -6.86
C ASN A 130 4.02 -1.68 -6.70
N TRP A 131 4.37 -0.58 -7.35
CA TRP A 131 5.64 0.11 -7.12
C TRP A 131 5.52 1.20 -6.07
N LEU A 132 4.51 2.08 -6.19
CA LEU A 132 4.35 3.25 -5.31
C LEU A 132 3.94 2.84 -3.89
N GLY A 133 2.99 1.92 -3.71
CA GLY A 133 2.55 1.47 -2.39
C GLY A 133 3.70 1.01 -1.49
N PRO A 134 4.56 0.07 -1.93
CA PRO A 134 5.78 -0.28 -1.23
C PRO A 134 6.75 0.90 -0.99
N ALA A 135 6.86 1.85 -1.93
CA ALA A 135 7.72 3.03 -1.78
C ALA A 135 7.20 4.00 -0.70
N LEU A 136 5.88 4.09 -0.54
CA LEU A 136 5.28 4.85 0.55
C LEU A 136 5.65 4.27 1.92
N LEU A 137 5.70 2.95 2.07
CA LEU A 137 6.06 2.30 3.33
C LEU A 137 7.58 2.34 3.57
N ILE A 138 8.36 1.97 2.57
CA ILE A 138 9.82 1.90 2.62
C ILE A 138 10.39 2.78 1.49
N SER A 139 10.71 4.03 1.80
CA SER A 139 11.34 4.97 0.87
C SER A 139 12.74 4.48 0.45
N ASP A 140 13.35 5.10 -0.54
CA ASP A 140 14.74 4.79 -0.91
C ASP A 140 15.71 5.14 0.23
N GLU A 141 15.43 6.19 1.00
CA GLU A 141 16.18 6.57 2.20
C GLU A 141 16.01 5.55 3.33
N ALA A 142 14.79 5.03 3.53
CA ALA A 142 14.53 3.95 4.49
C ALA A 142 15.27 2.67 4.09
N ALA A 143 15.21 2.28 2.81
CA ALA A 143 15.94 1.11 2.32
C ALA A 143 17.47 1.27 2.49
N LEU A 144 18.00 2.48 2.26
CA LEU A 144 19.40 2.78 2.48
C LEU A 144 19.77 2.69 3.97
N PHE A 145 18.95 3.24 4.85
CA PHE A 145 19.14 3.16 6.31
C PHE A 145 19.17 1.70 6.80
N ILE A 146 18.22 0.87 6.34
CA ILE A 146 18.17 -0.57 6.68
C ILE A 146 19.50 -1.26 6.31
N VAL A 147 20.02 -0.99 5.10
CA VAL A 147 21.26 -1.63 4.64
C VAL A 147 22.49 -1.10 5.39
N GLN A 148 22.57 0.21 5.63
CA GLN A 148 23.68 0.85 6.35
C GLN A 148 23.78 0.37 7.80
N THR A 149 22.63 0.21 8.47
CA THR A 149 22.57 -0.26 9.86
C THR A 149 22.61 -1.78 9.98
N ARG A 150 22.65 -2.51 8.85
CA ARG A 150 22.60 -3.99 8.80
C ARG A 150 21.37 -4.57 9.53
N MET A 151 20.28 -3.80 9.53
CA MET A 151 19.03 -4.25 10.14
C MET A 151 18.51 -5.51 9.42
N SER A 152 18.05 -6.52 10.18
CA SER A 152 17.45 -7.68 9.57
C SER A 152 16.13 -7.33 8.89
N VAL A 153 15.71 -8.12 7.89
CA VAL A 153 14.40 -7.92 7.23
C VAL A 153 13.25 -8.02 8.23
N GLY A 154 13.40 -8.87 9.26
CA GLY A 154 12.40 -9.01 10.32
C GLY A 154 12.27 -7.75 11.17
N ASP A 155 13.40 -7.26 11.69
CA ASP A 155 13.42 -6.05 12.52
C ASP A 155 12.96 -4.82 11.71
N ALA A 156 13.36 -4.74 10.44
CA ALA A 156 12.89 -3.68 9.55
C ALA A 156 11.37 -3.75 9.30
N ALA A 157 10.82 -4.95 9.11
CA ALA A 157 9.38 -5.15 8.94
C ALA A 157 8.61 -4.67 10.18
N GLU A 158 9.09 -4.98 11.37
CA GLU A 158 8.52 -4.53 12.63
C GLU A 158 8.66 -3.00 12.80
N PHE A 159 9.86 -2.47 12.60
CA PHE A 159 10.14 -1.03 12.76
C PHE A 159 9.31 -0.15 11.82
N TYR A 160 9.16 -0.57 10.55
CA TYR A 160 8.40 0.19 9.54
C TYR A 160 6.92 -0.18 9.49
N GLY A 161 6.46 -1.19 10.23
CA GLY A 161 5.08 -1.68 10.19
C GLY A 161 4.69 -2.23 8.82
N ALA A 162 5.64 -2.78 8.05
CA ALA A 162 5.45 -3.30 6.70
C ALA A 162 5.62 -4.82 6.67
N SER A 163 5.19 -5.48 5.59
CA SER A 163 5.47 -6.91 5.43
C SER A 163 6.95 -7.16 5.09
N ARG A 164 7.44 -8.35 5.42
CA ARG A 164 8.84 -8.74 5.09
C ARG A 164 9.09 -8.71 3.58
N GLU A 165 8.09 -9.07 2.80
CA GLU A 165 8.14 -9.06 1.34
C GLU A 165 8.34 -7.64 0.80
N VAL A 166 7.61 -6.66 1.35
CA VAL A 166 7.76 -5.24 1.00
C VAL A 166 9.16 -4.74 1.35
N VAL A 167 9.66 -5.01 2.56
CA VAL A 167 11.01 -4.63 2.95
C VAL A 167 12.05 -5.24 2.00
N GLN A 168 11.97 -6.55 1.76
CA GLN A 168 12.92 -7.23 0.88
C GLN A 168 12.87 -6.70 -0.56
N MET A 169 11.65 -6.48 -1.08
CA MET A 169 11.45 -5.90 -2.41
C MET A 169 12.12 -4.54 -2.50
N ARG A 170 11.86 -3.63 -1.55
CA ARG A 170 12.39 -2.27 -1.56
C ARG A 170 13.92 -2.24 -1.44
N ILE A 171 14.53 -3.06 -0.59
CA ILE A 171 15.99 -3.21 -0.52
C ILE A 171 16.57 -3.61 -1.88
N ASN A 172 15.90 -4.52 -2.59
CA ASN A 172 16.39 -5.03 -3.87
C ASN A 172 16.28 -3.99 -5.01
N VAL A 173 15.21 -3.18 -5.04
CA VAL A 173 14.93 -2.29 -6.18
C VAL A 173 15.40 -0.84 -5.98
N SER A 174 15.66 -0.39 -4.74
CA SER A 174 16.11 0.98 -4.43
C SER A 174 17.58 1.25 -4.79
N GLY A 175 18.35 0.20 -5.07
CA GLY A 175 19.80 0.32 -5.26
C GLY A 175 20.58 0.56 -3.95
N ALA A 176 19.94 0.44 -2.78
CA ALA A 176 20.55 0.68 -1.47
C ALA A 176 21.85 -0.11 -1.26
N ARG A 177 21.85 -1.40 -1.64
CA ARG A 177 23.05 -2.26 -1.52
C ARG A 177 24.25 -1.75 -2.35
N LYS A 178 24.00 -1.20 -3.54
CA LYS A 178 25.05 -0.65 -4.41
C LYS A 178 25.64 0.64 -3.86
N ARG A 179 24.88 1.36 -3.02
CA ARG A 179 25.31 2.64 -2.41
C ARG A 179 26.10 2.44 -1.13
N VAL A 180 26.12 1.24 -0.56
CA VAL A 180 26.83 0.87 0.68
C VAL A 180 28.04 -0.04 0.40
N ALA A 181 28.11 -0.65 -0.77
CA ALA A 181 29.26 -1.43 -1.22
C ALA A 181 30.41 -0.52 -1.68
#